data_d52e7dc96f4e1a8ac8d3f1ad67ad6b4a
#
_entry.id   d52e7dc96f4e1a8ac8d3f1ad67ad6b4a
#
_cell.length_a   1.000
_cell.length_b   1.000
_cell.length_c   1.000
_cell.angle_alpha   90.00
_cell.angle_beta   90.00
_cell.angle_gamma   90.00
#
_symmetry.space_group_name_H-M   'P 1'
#
loop_
_entity.id
_entity.type
_entity.pdbx_description
1 polymer ?
#
loop_
_entity_poly.entity_id
_entity_poly.type
_entity_poly.pdbx_seq_one_letter_code
_entity_poly.pdbx_strand_id
1 'polypeptide(L)'
;ILLANGGDLKRWLSNLSSDNAQGEYYLTDIIAACHQEGKLIATAHPDSEIEVEGANNRVQLAGLERAYQLRKAEELMIAGATLRDPNRIDIRGKVTVGQEVVIDINCIFEGDVEIAEHAIIGANCILKNCRIGKNAEIKPNSIVEDAIIGELASVGPFARIRPGSELKRDAHVGNFVEMKKTRLGKGSKANHLSYLGDAEIGEKVNIGAGTIT
;
A
#
# COMPACT_ATOMS: atom_id res chain seq x y z
N ILE A 1 4.03 14.09 23.40
CA ILE A 1 5.46 13.86 23.11
C ILE A 1 6.25 14.98 23.79
N LEU A 2 7.33 14.65 24.51
CA LEU A 2 8.19 15.61 25.18
C LEU A 2 9.62 15.49 24.63
N LEU A 3 10.26 16.63 24.41
CA LEU A 3 11.67 16.73 24.06
C LEU A 3 12.36 17.63 25.07
N ALA A 4 13.40 17.16 25.75
CA ALA A 4 14.13 17.91 26.75
C ALA A 4 15.63 17.65 26.68
N ASN A 5 16.45 18.58 27.18
CA ASN A 5 17.87 18.33 27.38
C ASN A 5 18.07 17.17 28.38
N GLY A 6 18.94 16.20 28.04
CA GLY A 6 19.12 14.99 28.84
C GLY A 6 19.63 15.22 30.25
N GLY A 7 20.48 16.24 30.47
CA GLY A 7 20.97 16.61 31.79
C GLY A 7 19.87 17.19 32.67
N ASP A 8 19.08 18.10 32.12
CA ASP A 8 17.94 18.70 32.81
C ASP A 8 16.87 17.66 33.10
N LEU A 9 16.54 16.82 32.12
CA LEU A 9 15.54 15.75 32.27
C LEU A 9 15.91 14.81 33.43
N LYS A 10 17.16 14.35 33.49
CA LYS A 10 17.64 13.51 34.62
C LYS A 10 17.42 14.17 35.95
N ARG A 11 17.76 15.45 36.10
CA ARG A 11 17.60 16.21 37.32
C ARG A 11 16.12 16.36 37.69
N TRP A 12 15.27 16.71 36.72
CA TRP A 12 13.83 16.86 36.96
C TRP A 12 13.17 15.55 37.35
N LEU A 13 13.50 14.43 36.65
CA LEU A 13 12.98 13.11 36.99
C LEU A 13 13.33 12.64 38.38
N SER A 14 14.54 12.98 38.88
CA SER A 14 14.98 12.64 40.24
C SER A 14 14.19 13.38 41.34
N ASN A 15 13.53 14.48 41.00
CA ASN A 15 12.76 15.32 41.91
C ASN A 15 11.24 15.14 41.77
N LEU A 16 10.78 14.24 40.89
CA LEU A 16 9.35 13.94 40.78
C LEU A 16 8.84 13.33 42.09
N SER A 17 7.62 13.69 42.45
CA SER A 17 6.91 13.18 43.62
C SER A 17 5.72 12.31 43.14
N SER A 18 5.35 11.33 43.94
CA SER A 18 4.10 10.56 43.79
C SER A 18 3.03 11.02 44.78
N ASP A 19 3.19 12.21 45.38
CA ASP A 19 2.23 12.77 46.33
C ASP A 19 1.03 13.39 45.59
N ASN A 20 0.19 12.51 45.07
CA ASN A 20 -1.05 12.83 44.34
C ASN A 20 -2.12 11.75 44.61
N ALA A 21 -3.34 12.01 44.19
CA ALA A 21 -4.49 11.13 44.47
C ALA A 21 -4.33 9.70 43.91
N GLN A 22 -3.51 9.51 42.88
CA GLN A 22 -3.25 8.21 42.23
C GLN A 22 -1.98 7.53 42.77
N GLY A 23 -1.10 8.25 43.50
CA GLY A 23 0.18 7.74 43.96
C GLY A 23 1.19 7.47 42.83
N GLU A 24 1.04 8.12 41.67
CA GLU A 24 1.83 7.90 40.46
C GLU A 24 2.81 9.05 40.19
N TYR A 25 3.91 8.77 39.50
CA TYR A 25 4.81 9.82 39.01
C TYR A 25 4.31 10.33 37.65
N TYR A 26 4.00 11.64 37.59
CA TYR A 26 3.58 12.26 36.34
C TYR A 26 4.77 12.88 35.59
N LEU A 27 5.09 12.32 34.42
CA LEU A 27 6.17 12.87 33.58
C LEU A 27 5.91 14.35 33.22
N THR A 28 4.65 14.76 33.11
CA THR A 28 4.26 16.14 32.79
C THR A 28 4.71 17.17 33.86
N ASP A 29 5.02 16.75 35.08
CA ASP A 29 5.46 17.65 36.15
C ASP A 29 6.84 18.25 35.85
N ILE A 30 7.62 17.66 34.93
CA ILE A 30 8.87 18.28 34.46
C ILE A 30 8.62 19.63 33.76
N ILE A 31 7.43 19.89 33.25
CA ILE A 31 7.06 21.19 32.65
C ILE A 31 7.05 22.28 33.72
N ALA A 32 6.49 21.98 34.88
CA ALA A 32 6.50 22.90 36.00
C ALA A 32 7.94 23.16 36.48
N ALA A 33 8.77 22.12 36.61
CA ALA A 33 10.18 22.26 36.97
C ALA A 33 10.97 23.11 35.96
N CYS A 34 10.74 22.90 34.67
CA CYS A 34 11.33 23.69 33.59
C CYS A 34 10.94 25.18 33.72
N HIS A 35 9.66 25.45 33.97
CA HIS A 35 9.17 26.83 34.16
C HIS A 35 9.77 27.50 35.38
N GLN A 36 9.84 26.81 36.52
CA GLN A 36 10.44 27.33 37.77
C GLN A 36 11.92 27.70 37.60
N GLU A 37 12.65 26.96 36.74
CA GLU A 37 14.04 27.28 36.41
C GLU A 37 14.18 28.40 35.36
N GLY A 38 13.09 29.00 34.93
CA GLY A 38 13.09 30.07 33.90
C GLY A 38 13.55 29.63 32.53
N LYS A 39 13.49 28.34 32.25
CA LYS A 39 13.87 27.80 30.94
C LYS A 39 12.75 27.94 29.89
N LEU A 40 13.14 28.07 28.66
CA LEU A 40 12.18 28.19 27.56
C LEU A 40 11.36 26.89 27.37
N ILE A 41 10.06 27.02 27.33
CA ILE A 41 9.12 25.98 26.97
C ILE A 41 8.54 26.37 25.59
N ALA A 42 8.75 25.54 24.58
CA ALA A 42 8.16 25.71 23.27
C ALA A 42 7.12 24.61 23.03
N THR A 43 6.05 24.94 22.35
CA THR A 43 5.02 24.00 21.94
C THR A 43 5.01 23.87 20.43
N ALA A 44 4.82 22.64 19.94
CA ALA A 44 4.53 22.36 18.54
C ALA A 44 3.19 21.64 18.47
N HIS A 45 2.40 22.01 17.48
CA HIS A 45 1.11 21.40 17.24
C HIS A 45 1.19 20.55 15.97
N PRO A 46 0.69 19.30 15.99
CA PRO A 46 0.51 18.51 14.77
C PRO A 46 -0.61 19.12 13.92
N ASP A 47 -0.67 18.76 12.64
CA ASP A 47 -1.74 19.20 11.74
C ASP A 47 -3.09 18.57 12.12
N SER A 48 -3.05 17.39 12.74
CA SER A 48 -4.24 16.72 13.29
C SER A 48 -3.92 15.95 14.58
N GLU A 49 -4.93 15.78 15.43
CA GLU A 49 -4.80 15.03 16.70
C GLU A 49 -4.39 13.58 16.47
N ILE A 50 -4.84 12.96 15.38
CA ILE A 50 -4.57 11.56 15.05
C ILE A 50 -3.08 11.26 14.84
N GLU A 51 -2.26 12.28 14.51
CA GLU A 51 -0.81 12.10 14.32
C GLU A 51 -0.07 11.78 15.62
N VAL A 52 -0.66 12.15 16.74
CA VAL A 52 -0.07 11.98 18.07
C VAL A 52 -0.90 11.07 18.96
N GLU A 53 -2.01 10.56 18.46
CA GLU A 53 -2.89 9.67 19.20
C GLU A 53 -2.20 8.32 19.46
N GLY A 54 -2.33 7.82 20.70
CA GLY A 54 -1.82 6.52 21.10
C GLY A 54 -2.91 5.46 21.12
N ALA A 55 -2.57 4.23 20.75
CA ALA A 55 -3.49 3.09 20.81
C ALA A 55 -3.25 2.27 22.09
N ASN A 56 -4.23 2.21 22.99
CA ASN A 56 -4.19 1.37 24.19
C ASN A 56 -4.88 0.02 24.02
N ASN A 57 -5.62 -0.16 22.94
CA ASN A 57 -6.31 -1.40 22.63
C ASN A 57 -6.45 -1.57 21.10
N ARG A 58 -6.90 -2.77 20.68
CA ARG A 58 -7.01 -3.12 19.26
C ARG A 58 -8.09 -2.32 18.52
N VAL A 59 -9.11 -1.83 19.19
CA VAL A 59 -10.15 -0.99 18.57
C VAL A 59 -9.55 0.36 18.17
N GLN A 60 -8.80 0.98 19.08
CA GLN A 60 -8.11 2.24 18.80
C GLN A 60 -7.04 2.04 17.70
N LEU A 61 -6.28 0.94 17.75
CA LEU A 61 -5.31 0.61 16.70
C LEU A 61 -5.98 0.46 15.33
N ALA A 62 -7.13 -0.21 15.25
CA ALA A 62 -7.88 -0.34 14.02
C ALA A 62 -8.41 1.02 13.50
N GLY A 63 -8.79 1.93 14.40
CA GLY A 63 -9.16 3.29 14.05
C GLY A 63 -8.01 4.07 13.43
N LEU A 64 -6.84 4.02 14.07
CA LEU A 64 -5.61 4.66 13.55
C LEU A 64 -5.19 4.08 12.19
N GLU A 65 -5.29 2.76 12.02
CA GLU A 65 -5.01 2.12 10.73
C GLU A 65 -5.94 2.65 9.64
N ARG A 66 -7.26 2.72 9.89
CA ARG A 66 -8.20 3.26 8.89
C ARG A 66 -7.92 4.72 8.54
N ALA A 67 -7.59 5.54 9.52
CA ALA A 67 -7.22 6.92 9.26
C ALA A 67 -5.93 7.04 8.42
N TYR A 68 -4.93 6.21 8.70
CA TYR A 68 -3.72 6.12 7.90
C TYR A 68 -4.03 5.72 6.45
N GLN A 69 -4.85 4.68 6.26
CA GLN A 69 -5.25 4.20 4.94
C GLN A 69 -6.03 5.25 4.16
N LEU A 70 -6.95 5.99 4.81
CA LEU A 70 -7.68 7.07 4.17
C LEU A 70 -6.75 8.18 3.69
N ARG A 71 -5.78 8.58 4.51
CA ARG A 71 -4.77 9.57 4.09
C ARG A 71 -3.98 9.10 2.87
N LYS A 72 -3.58 7.80 2.85
CA LYS A 72 -2.90 7.23 1.68
C LYS A 72 -3.78 7.20 0.43
N ALA A 73 -5.06 6.91 0.59
CA ALA A 73 -6.03 6.99 -0.50
C ALA A 73 -6.17 8.43 -1.05
N GLU A 74 -6.23 9.42 -0.17
CA GLU A 74 -6.27 10.84 -0.53
C GLU A 74 -5.02 11.27 -1.30
N GLU A 75 -3.82 10.83 -0.86
CA GLU A 75 -2.56 11.07 -1.57
C GLU A 75 -2.63 10.55 -3.03
N LEU A 76 -3.19 9.35 -3.26
CA LEU A 76 -3.36 8.80 -4.60
C LEU A 76 -4.37 9.59 -5.44
N MET A 77 -5.47 10.04 -4.84
CA MET A 77 -6.47 10.86 -5.54
C MET A 77 -5.90 12.22 -5.93
N ILE A 78 -5.13 12.86 -5.06
CA ILE A 78 -4.41 14.11 -5.36
C ILE A 78 -3.38 13.89 -6.49
N ALA A 79 -2.73 12.72 -6.53
CA ALA A 79 -1.80 12.34 -7.58
C ALA A 79 -2.47 12.05 -8.94
N GLY A 80 -3.83 12.01 -9.01
CA GLY A 80 -4.59 11.86 -10.25
C GLY A 80 -5.28 10.52 -10.44
N ALA A 81 -5.37 9.68 -9.39
CA ALA A 81 -6.14 8.46 -9.43
C ALA A 81 -7.62 8.68 -9.08
N THR A 82 -8.50 7.91 -9.68
CA THR A 82 -9.92 7.79 -9.29
C THR A 82 -10.10 6.52 -8.45
N LEU A 83 -10.44 6.67 -7.17
CA LEU A 83 -10.81 5.57 -6.30
C LEU A 83 -12.33 5.46 -6.21
N ARG A 84 -12.91 4.28 -6.49
CA ARG A 84 -14.36 4.05 -6.40
C ARG A 84 -14.88 4.22 -4.97
N ASP A 85 -14.10 3.77 -4.00
CA ASP A 85 -14.35 3.98 -2.58
C ASP A 85 -13.02 4.04 -1.82
N PRO A 86 -12.59 5.23 -1.37
CA PRO A 86 -11.30 5.39 -0.68
C PRO A 86 -11.23 4.66 0.67
N ASN A 87 -12.36 4.29 1.27
CA ASN A 87 -12.39 3.51 2.52
C ASN A 87 -12.16 2.01 2.30
N ARG A 88 -12.17 1.55 1.06
CA ARG A 88 -12.14 0.12 0.72
C ARG A 88 -10.89 -0.27 -0.07
N ILE A 89 -9.77 0.33 0.26
CA ILE A 89 -8.45 -0.07 -0.23
C ILE A 89 -7.49 -0.21 0.94
N ASP A 90 -6.49 -1.07 0.79
CA ASP A 90 -5.41 -1.25 1.77
C ASP A 90 -4.06 -1.07 1.09
N ILE A 91 -3.28 -0.12 1.57
CA ILE A 91 -1.93 0.18 1.09
C ILE A 91 -0.92 -0.24 2.17
N ARG A 92 -0.17 -1.31 1.89
CA ARG A 92 0.81 -1.92 2.79
C ARG A 92 2.21 -1.79 2.23
N GLY A 93 2.58 -0.55 1.88
CA GLY A 93 3.86 -0.24 1.27
C GLY A 93 3.84 1.09 0.55
N LYS A 94 4.54 1.15 -0.58
CA LYS A 94 4.61 2.34 -1.43
C LYS A 94 3.82 2.10 -2.71
N VAL A 95 2.88 2.98 -3.00
CA VAL A 95 2.12 2.98 -4.26
C VAL A 95 2.36 4.30 -4.98
N THR A 96 2.70 4.23 -6.26
CA THR A 96 2.77 5.38 -7.16
C THR A 96 1.81 5.20 -8.31
N VAL A 97 1.08 6.25 -8.67
CA VAL A 97 0.08 6.23 -9.74
C VAL A 97 0.35 7.33 -10.76
N GLY A 98 0.10 7.01 -12.02
CA GLY A 98 -0.01 8.00 -13.08
C GLY A 98 -1.38 8.69 -13.10
N GLN A 99 -1.56 9.63 -14.03
CA GLN A 99 -2.83 10.33 -14.22
C GLN A 99 -3.92 9.38 -14.74
N GLU A 100 -5.17 9.64 -14.34
CA GLU A 100 -6.35 8.91 -14.82
C GLU A 100 -6.31 7.39 -14.54
N VAL A 101 -5.57 6.97 -13.53
CA VAL A 101 -5.64 5.58 -13.03
C VAL A 101 -6.98 5.39 -12.31
N VAL A 102 -7.67 4.28 -12.60
CA VAL A 102 -8.92 3.92 -11.91
C VAL A 102 -8.69 2.70 -11.04
N ILE A 103 -9.03 2.79 -9.76
CA ILE A 103 -8.92 1.69 -8.78
C ILE A 103 -10.29 1.41 -8.19
N ASP A 104 -10.73 0.18 -8.31
CA ASP A 104 -11.99 -0.30 -7.76
C ASP A 104 -11.83 -0.75 -6.30
N ILE A 105 -12.91 -1.18 -5.69
CA ILE A 105 -13.02 -1.51 -4.26
C ILE A 105 -12.23 -2.76 -3.87
N ASN A 106 -11.87 -2.85 -2.59
CA ASN A 106 -11.22 -4.00 -1.96
C ASN A 106 -9.86 -4.38 -2.57
N CYS A 107 -9.17 -3.43 -3.17
CA CYS A 107 -7.83 -3.67 -3.67
C CYS A 107 -6.81 -3.60 -2.52
N ILE A 108 -5.82 -4.51 -2.57
CA ILE A 108 -4.71 -4.56 -1.62
C ILE A 108 -3.42 -4.34 -2.38
N PHE A 109 -2.61 -3.39 -1.92
CA PHE A 109 -1.30 -3.07 -2.48
C PHE A 109 -0.21 -3.36 -1.46
N GLU A 110 0.76 -4.23 -1.80
CA GLU A 110 1.84 -4.62 -0.91
C GLU A 110 3.22 -4.31 -1.51
N GLY A 111 4.14 -3.85 -0.66
CA GLY A 111 5.50 -3.52 -1.08
C GLY A 111 5.58 -2.31 -2.01
N ASP A 112 6.30 -2.41 -3.11
CA ASP A 112 6.48 -1.33 -4.09
C ASP A 112 5.64 -1.59 -5.34
N VAL A 113 4.60 -0.78 -5.56
CA VAL A 113 3.65 -0.91 -6.67
C VAL A 113 3.64 0.36 -7.49
N GLU A 114 3.95 0.23 -8.77
CA GLU A 114 3.92 1.33 -9.74
C GLU A 114 2.78 1.10 -10.75
N ILE A 115 1.88 2.07 -10.89
CA ILE A 115 0.73 1.99 -11.82
C ILE A 115 0.81 3.17 -12.78
N ALA A 116 1.03 2.90 -14.05
CA ALA A 116 1.15 3.94 -15.07
C ALA A 116 -0.23 4.52 -15.46
N GLU A 117 -0.20 5.64 -16.15
CA GLU A 117 -1.37 6.41 -16.55
C GLU A 117 -2.44 5.59 -17.28
N HIS A 118 -3.71 5.93 -17.04
CA HIS A 118 -4.89 5.30 -17.65
C HIS A 118 -5.04 3.80 -17.37
N ALA A 119 -4.28 3.22 -16.46
CA ALA A 119 -4.47 1.82 -16.08
C ALA A 119 -5.75 1.65 -15.23
N ILE A 120 -6.36 0.48 -15.33
CA ILE A 120 -7.60 0.15 -14.61
C ILE A 120 -7.34 -1.06 -13.72
N ILE A 121 -7.59 -0.92 -12.42
CA ILE A 121 -7.50 -1.99 -11.43
C ILE A 121 -8.91 -2.33 -10.96
N GLY A 122 -9.38 -3.51 -11.32
CA GLY A 122 -10.69 -4.03 -10.95
C GLY A 122 -10.79 -4.44 -9.49
N ALA A 123 -12.00 -4.67 -9.04
CA ALA A 123 -12.29 -4.99 -7.64
C ALA A 123 -11.60 -6.27 -7.13
N ASN A 124 -11.26 -6.29 -5.84
CA ASN A 124 -10.68 -7.44 -5.15
C ASN A 124 -9.32 -7.90 -5.71
N CYS A 125 -8.55 -7.02 -6.34
CA CYS A 125 -7.22 -7.34 -6.81
C CYS A 125 -6.17 -7.22 -5.70
N ILE A 126 -5.15 -8.08 -5.76
CA ILE A 126 -3.96 -8.00 -4.90
C ILE A 126 -2.75 -7.74 -5.79
N LEU A 127 -2.10 -6.61 -5.58
CA LEU A 127 -0.91 -6.22 -6.32
C LEU A 127 0.27 -6.10 -5.34
N LYS A 128 1.36 -6.83 -5.63
CA LYS A 128 2.53 -6.87 -4.77
C LYS A 128 3.81 -6.73 -5.58
N ASN A 129 4.67 -5.76 -5.21
CA ASN A 129 5.98 -5.54 -5.84
C ASN A 129 5.91 -5.62 -7.37
N CYS A 130 5.03 -4.86 -8.01
CA CYS A 130 4.78 -5.02 -9.43
C CYS A 130 4.66 -3.68 -10.16
N ARG A 131 4.80 -3.75 -11.47
CA ARG A 131 4.63 -2.60 -12.37
C ARG A 131 3.50 -2.87 -13.34
N ILE A 132 2.56 -1.94 -13.38
CA ILE A 132 1.40 -1.97 -14.29
C ILE A 132 1.60 -0.89 -15.33
N GLY A 133 1.67 -1.29 -16.59
CA GLY A 133 1.92 -0.41 -17.72
C GLY A 133 0.72 0.47 -18.08
N LYS A 134 0.99 1.48 -18.93
CA LYS A 134 0.00 2.42 -19.43
C LYS A 134 -1.16 1.71 -20.14
N ASN A 135 -2.40 2.16 -19.85
CA ASN A 135 -3.63 1.57 -20.37
C ASN A 135 -3.77 0.04 -20.13
N ALA A 136 -3.02 -0.52 -19.19
CA ALA A 136 -3.21 -1.91 -18.83
C ALA A 136 -4.45 -2.10 -17.96
N GLU A 137 -5.08 -3.27 -18.04
CA GLU A 137 -6.26 -3.60 -17.26
C GLU A 137 -6.03 -4.86 -16.42
N ILE A 138 -6.15 -4.71 -15.10
CA ILE A 138 -6.19 -5.83 -14.16
C ILE A 138 -7.65 -6.06 -13.79
N LYS A 139 -8.25 -7.12 -14.29
CA LYS A 139 -9.67 -7.45 -14.08
C LYS A 139 -9.91 -8.03 -12.69
N PRO A 140 -11.15 -7.99 -12.20
CA PRO A 140 -11.48 -8.35 -10.82
C PRO A 140 -10.95 -9.73 -10.37
N ASN A 141 -10.64 -9.82 -9.07
CA ASN A 141 -10.19 -11.05 -8.41
C ASN A 141 -8.86 -11.62 -8.94
N SER A 142 -8.00 -10.77 -9.48
CA SER A 142 -6.67 -11.18 -9.98
C SER A 142 -5.57 -10.84 -8.99
N ILE A 143 -4.51 -11.65 -8.98
CA ILE A 143 -3.34 -11.48 -8.12
C ILE A 143 -2.11 -11.30 -9.00
N VAL A 144 -1.32 -10.25 -8.74
CA VAL A 144 -0.07 -9.95 -9.45
C VAL A 144 1.04 -9.75 -8.42
N GLU A 145 2.06 -10.60 -8.45
CA GLU A 145 3.18 -10.59 -7.50
C GLU A 145 4.51 -10.59 -8.23
N ASP A 146 5.43 -9.67 -7.84
CA ASP A 146 6.82 -9.57 -8.36
C ASP A 146 6.88 -9.71 -9.89
N ALA A 147 6.03 -8.97 -10.61
CA ALA A 147 5.81 -9.14 -12.04
C ALA A 147 5.67 -7.80 -12.77
N ILE A 148 5.82 -7.84 -14.07
CA ILE A 148 5.68 -6.67 -14.95
C ILE A 148 4.53 -6.91 -15.92
N ILE A 149 3.55 -6.01 -15.90
CA ILE A 149 2.42 -5.99 -16.84
C ILE A 149 2.66 -4.84 -17.82
N GLY A 150 2.83 -5.19 -19.08
CA GLY A 150 3.15 -4.25 -20.15
C GLY A 150 1.99 -3.33 -20.54
N GLU A 151 2.30 -2.33 -21.34
CA GLU A 151 1.32 -1.39 -21.88
C GLU A 151 0.19 -2.11 -22.65
N LEU A 152 -1.06 -1.68 -22.46
CA LEU A 152 -2.26 -2.27 -23.09
C LEU A 152 -2.50 -3.76 -22.75
N ALA A 153 -1.73 -4.34 -21.85
CA ALA A 153 -1.94 -5.73 -21.47
C ALA A 153 -3.17 -5.87 -20.57
N SER A 154 -3.81 -7.04 -20.65
CA SER A 154 -5.00 -7.36 -19.85
C SER A 154 -4.80 -8.65 -19.07
N VAL A 155 -5.13 -8.61 -17.75
CA VAL A 155 -4.97 -9.73 -16.82
C VAL A 155 -6.29 -10.03 -16.14
N GLY A 156 -6.74 -11.27 -16.21
CA GLY A 156 -7.93 -11.76 -15.52
C GLY A 156 -9.21 -11.80 -16.35
N PRO A 157 -10.36 -11.92 -15.66
CA PRO A 157 -10.50 -12.04 -14.20
C PRO A 157 -9.99 -13.37 -13.62
N PHE A 158 -9.80 -13.46 -12.30
CA PHE A 158 -9.34 -14.67 -11.61
C PHE A 158 -8.02 -15.24 -12.17
N ALA A 159 -7.09 -14.37 -12.56
CA ALA A 159 -5.77 -14.76 -13.01
C ALA A 159 -4.75 -14.61 -11.87
N ARG A 160 -3.69 -15.43 -11.91
CA ARG A 160 -2.58 -15.33 -10.97
C ARG A 160 -1.26 -15.16 -11.72
N ILE A 161 -0.66 -14.01 -11.58
CA ILE A 161 0.66 -13.70 -12.13
C ILE A 161 1.67 -13.75 -11.00
N ARG A 162 2.54 -14.77 -11.05
CA ARG A 162 3.52 -15.07 -9.98
C ARG A 162 4.90 -14.47 -10.30
N PRO A 163 5.80 -14.48 -9.30
CA PRO A 163 7.12 -13.88 -9.41
C PRO A 163 7.90 -14.27 -10.67
N GLY A 164 8.59 -13.26 -11.23
CA GLY A 164 9.41 -13.42 -12.42
C GLY A 164 8.64 -13.47 -13.74
N SER A 165 7.34 -13.16 -13.72
CA SER A 165 6.53 -13.15 -14.93
C SER A 165 6.47 -11.76 -15.56
N GLU A 166 6.44 -11.74 -16.89
CA GLU A 166 6.34 -10.51 -17.66
C GLU A 166 5.33 -10.67 -18.80
N LEU A 167 4.33 -9.80 -18.84
CA LEU A 167 3.44 -9.62 -19.98
C LEU A 167 3.96 -8.45 -20.82
N LYS A 168 4.23 -8.69 -22.08
CA LYS A 168 4.61 -7.63 -23.02
C LYS A 168 3.40 -6.84 -23.47
N ARG A 169 3.64 -5.76 -24.22
CA ARG A 169 2.59 -4.89 -24.75
C ARG A 169 1.46 -5.69 -25.40
N ASP A 170 0.21 -5.33 -25.10
CA ASP A 170 -1.01 -5.92 -25.67
C ASP A 170 -1.11 -7.45 -25.45
N ALA A 171 -0.39 -8.00 -24.47
CA ALA A 171 -0.52 -9.40 -24.10
C ALA A 171 -1.77 -9.60 -23.22
N HIS A 172 -2.44 -10.73 -23.40
CA HIS A 172 -3.68 -11.04 -22.71
C HIS A 172 -3.60 -12.35 -21.94
N VAL A 173 -3.87 -12.27 -20.64
CA VAL A 173 -4.05 -13.42 -19.75
C VAL A 173 -5.48 -13.42 -19.26
N GLY A 174 -6.24 -14.45 -19.55
CA GLY A 174 -7.65 -14.55 -19.19
C GLY A 174 -7.91 -15.29 -17.88
N ASN A 175 -9.13 -15.80 -17.73
CA ASN A 175 -9.60 -16.37 -16.48
C ASN A 175 -8.99 -17.73 -16.16
N PHE A 176 -8.68 -17.93 -14.87
CA PHE A 176 -8.08 -19.15 -14.34
C PHE A 176 -6.78 -19.54 -15.04
N VAL A 177 -5.99 -18.55 -15.42
CA VAL A 177 -4.63 -18.73 -15.92
C VAL A 177 -3.64 -18.38 -14.83
N GLU A 178 -2.66 -19.23 -14.60
CA GLU A 178 -1.55 -18.99 -13.70
C GLU A 178 -0.25 -18.91 -14.51
N MET A 179 0.56 -17.87 -14.25
CA MET A 179 1.88 -17.70 -14.83
C MET A 179 2.96 -17.64 -13.74
N LYS A 180 4.09 -18.30 -13.98
CA LYS A 180 5.27 -18.27 -13.09
C LYS A 180 6.55 -18.23 -13.91
N LYS A 181 7.42 -17.25 -13.66
CA LYS A 181 8.70 -17.08 -14.39
C LYS A 181 8.53 -17.21 -15.91
N THR A 182 7.48 -16.62 -16.44
CA THR A 182 7.09 -16.74 -17.85
C THR A 182 7.03 -15.38 -18.49
N ARG A 183 7.61 -15.27 -19.70
CA ARG A 183 7.45 -14.11 -20.56
C ARG A 183 6.40 -14.39 -21.62
N LEU A 184 5.32 -13.59 -21.63
CA LEU A 184 4.29 -13.63 -22.67
C LEU A 184 4.53 -12.49 -23.66
N GLY A 185 4.87 -12.82 -24.90
CA GLY A 185 5.25 -11.88 -25.94
C GLY A 185 4.12 -10.93 -26.36
N LYS A 186 4.50 -9.91 -27.14
CA LYS A 186 3.59 -8.87 -27.61
C LYS A 186 2.39 -9.45 -28.35
N GLY A 187 1.18 -9.03 -27.97
CA GLY A 187 -0.07 -9.45 -28.60
C GLY A 187 -0.40 -10.94 -28.44
N SER A 188 0.32 -11.66 -27.55
CA SER A 188 0.07 -13.08 -27.29
C SER A 188 -1.03 -13.24 -26.23
N LYS A 189 -1.75 -14.37 -26.33
CA LYS A 189 -2.95 -14.61 -25.52
C LYS A 189 -2.92 -15.98 -24.86
N ALA A 190 -3.30 -16.05 -23.61
CA ALA A 190 -3.60 -17.26 -22.86
C ALA A 190 -4.94 -17.02 -22.14
N ASN A 191 -6.04 -17.39 -22.77
CA ASN A 191 -7.35 -16.89 -22.39
C ASN A 191 -8.03 -17.68 -21.28
N HIS A 192 -7.73 -18.98 -21.13
CA HIS A 192 -8.51 -19.84 -20.24
C HIS A 192 -7.68 -21.01 -19.68
N LEU A 193 -7.88 -21.32 -18.38
CA LEU A 193 -7.57 -22.62 -17.76
C LEU A 193 -6.18 -23.16 -18.13
N SER A 194 -5.12 -22.37 -17.96
CA SER A 194 -3.76 -22.77 -18.33
C SER A 194 -2.77 -22.50 -17.21
N TYR A 195 -1.75 -23.34 -17.08
CA TYR A 195 -0.57 -23.05 -16.29
C TYR A 195 0.62 -22.84 -17.20
N LEU A 196 1.24 -21.68 -17.10
CA LEU A 196 2.42 -21.32 -17.89
C LEU A 196 3.58 -21.10 -16.92
N GLY A 197 4.48 -22.07 -16.86
CA GLY A 197 5.64 -22.07 -15.97
C GLY A 197 6.96 -22.10 -16.73
N ASP A 198 7.91 -21.29 -16.29
CA ASP A 198 9.31 -21.28 -16.78
C ASP A 198 9.43 -21.24 -18.33
N ALA A 199 8.53 -20.48 -19.00
CA ALA A 199 8.36 -20.47 -20.45
C ALA A 199 8.66 -19.09 -21.06
N GLU A 200 9.19 -19.09 -22.28
CA GLU A 200 9.31 -17.90 -23.10
C GLU A 200 8.40 -18.04 -24.34
N ILE A 201 7.31 -17.26 -24.36
CA ILE A 201 6.30 -17.31 -25.40
C ILE A 201 6.50 -16.12 -26.34
N GLY A 202 6.65 -16.39 -27.63
CA GLY A 202 6.87 -15.39 -28.67
C GLY A 202 5.71 -14.41 -28.85
N GLU A 203 5.77 -13.58 -29.87
CA GLU A 203 4.73 -12.60 -30.19
C GLU A 203 3.55 -13.24 -30.94
N LYS A 204 2.35 -12.70 -30.71
CA LYS A 204 1.11 -13.09 -31.41
C LYS A 204 0.77 -14.60 -31.33
N VAL A 205 1.25 -15.24 -30.27
CA VAL A 205 0.93 -16.65 -29.98
C VAL A 205 -0.43 -16.73 -29.28
N ASN A 206 -1.23 -17.71 -29.64
CA ASN A 206 -2.47 -18.04 -28.95
C ASN A 206 -2.33 -19.39 -28.23
N ILE A 207 -2.35 -19.35 -26.89
CA ILE A 207 -2.27 -20.54 -26.05
C ILE A 207 -3.67 -21.13 -25.88
N GLY A 208 -3.82 -22.39 -26.21
CA GLY A 208 -5.09 -23.12 -26.04
C GLY A 208 -5.39 -23.41 -24.57
N ALA A 209 -6.68 -23.55 -24.25
CA ALA A 209 -7.12 -23.92 -22.93
C ALA A 209 -6.58 -25.28 -22.50
N GLY A 210 -6.25 -25.45 -21.22
CA GLY A 210 -5.70 -26.68 -20.69
C GLY A 210 -4.19 -26.88 -20.92
N THR A 211 -3.50 -25.87 -21.45
CA THR A 211 -2.03 -25.92 -21.60
C THR A 211 -1.31 -25.90 -20.28
N ILE A 212 -0.35 -26.79 -20.13
CA ILE A 212 0.60 -26.85 -19.00
C ILE A 212 2.01 -26.92 -19.60
N THR A 213 2.88 -25.95 -19.21
CA THR A 213 4.30 -25.93 -19.61
C THR A 213 5.21 -26.25 -18.45
#